data_a2d675ec1f113c3503d5134ee2af0990
#
_entry.id   a2d675ec1f113c3503d5134ee2af0990
#
_cell.length_a   1.000
_cell.length_b   1.000
_cell.length_c   1.000
_cell.angle_alpha   90.00
_cell.angle_beta   90.00
_cell.angle_gamma   90.00
#
_symmetry.space_group_name_H-M   'P 1'
#
loop_
_entity.id
_entity.type
_entity.pdbx_description
1 polymer ?
#
loop_
_entity_poly.entity_id
_entity_poly.type
_entity_poly.pdbx_seq_one_letter_code
_entity_poly.pdbx_strand_id
1 'polypeptide(L)'
;KRLLDELGDQGDVTDLIERRSDAELSDLMTNLGGHCLPSILNAFNSIDHDRPVCFIAYTVKGWGLPLAGHKDNHAGLMNPAQMAELQTSMNVRSGREWDWFEGLAQPDDKLQSYLSAVPFNAKGTRRHNAATVPVENFPVISGSDMSTQEGFGKVMLELAKSDSALAERIVTTSPDVTVSTNLGGWVNRRSLFARDEMADIFRDEKVASAQKWIFDPKGQHLELGIAEMNLFLLLGAAGLSHSLFGERLLPVGTLYDPFIQRGLDALNYACYQDARFMVVATPSGVTLAPEGGAHQSIGTPLIGMSQDGLASFEPAFVDELGVIMGWGFEYMQRDGAGDPGEQTWLRDETGGSVYLRLSTRTLEQPKREMTPELREDIINGAYWLRRPGPNAEAIVAFTGVVAPEAIEAVGMAGTP
;
A
#
# COMPACT_ATOMS: atom_id res chain seq x y z
N LYS A 1 -34.75 -8.76 35.22
CA LYS A 1 -34.07 -9.14 36.47
C LYS A 1 -32.56 -8.89 36.35
N ARG A 2 -31.84 -9.53 35.41
CA ARG A 2 -30.38 -9.39 35.29
C ARG A 2 -29.95 -7.94 35.10
N LEU A 3 -30.61 -7.14 34.26
CA LEU A 3 -30.29 -5.72 34.07
C LEU A 3 -30.45 -4.92 35.37
N LEU A 4 -31.52 -5.17 36.13
CA LEU A 4 -31.76 -4.52 37.43
C LEU A 4 -30.66 -4.93 38.46
N ASP A 5 -30.26 -6.19 38.44
CA ASP A 5 -29.22 -6.71 39.34
C ASP A 5 -27.84 -6.06 39.03
N GLU A 6 -27.54 -5.79 37.74
CA GLU A 6 -26.26 -5.21 37.30
C GLU A 6 -26.22 -3.68 37.42
N LEU A 7 -27.33 -2.98 37.13
CA LEU A 7 -27.37 -1.52 37.12
C LEU A 7 -27.74 -0.91 38.47
N GLY A 8 -28.30 -1.69 39.37
CA GLY A 8 -28.81 -1.20 40.65
C GLY A 8 -30.02 -0.30 40.52
N ASP A 9 -30.45 0.32 41.61
CA ASP A 9 -31.55 1.26 41.61
C ASP A 9 -31.07 2.63 41.11
N GLN A 10 -31.37 2.94 39.85
CA GLN A 10 -31.07 4.19 39.19
C GLN A 10 -32.35 4.93 38.75
N GLY A 11 -33.39 4.92 39.54
CA GLY A 11 -34.62 5.67 39.32
C GLY A 11 -35.19 5.53 37.91
N ASP A 12 -35.02 6.53 37.07
CA ASP A 12 -35.58 6.55 35.69
C ASP A 12 -35.16 5.33 34.84
N VAL A 13 -33.99 4.74 35.06
CA VAL A 13 -33.54 3.54 34.35
C VAL A 13 -34.28 2.30 34.85
N THR A 14 -34.50 2.22 36.15
CA THR A 14 -35.30 1.14 36.75
C THR A 14 -36.71 1.17 36.20
N ASP A 15 -37.36 2.32 36.19
CA ASP A 15 -38.70 2.53 35.62
C ASP A 15 -38.76 2.15 34.13
N LEU A 16 -37.73 2.49 33.37
CA LEU A 16 -37.61 2.12 31.95
C LEU A 16 -37.59 0.60 31.74
N ILE A 17 -36.80 -0.11 32.58
CA ILE A 17 -36.67 -1.56 32.53
C ILE A 17 -37.98 -2.25 32.93
N GLU A 18 -38.60 -1.80 34.03
CA GLU A 18 -39.82 -2.40 34.54
C GLU A 18 -41.03 -2.28 33.63
N ARG A 19 -41.08 -1.23 32.79
CA ARG A 19 -42.15 -1.00 31.81
C ARG A 19 -42.05 -1.78 30.52
N ARG A 20 -40.96 -2.56 30.32
CA ARG A 20 -40.71 -3.30 29.09
C ARG A 20 -40.67 -4.81 29.31
N SER A 21 -41.08 -5.53 28.31
CA SER A 21 -40.89 -6.98 28.24
C SER A 21 -39.41 -7.34 28.01
N ASP A 22 -39.03 -8.56 28.34
CA ASP A 22 -37.66 -9.06 28.09
C ASP A 22 -37.29 -8.99 26.58
N ALA A 23 -38.22 -9.18 25.68
CA ALA A 23 -37.99 -9.04 24.23
C ALA A 23 -37.69 -7.59 23.84
N GLU A 24 -38.49 -6.62 24.32
CA GLU A 24 -38.24 -5.19 24.07
C GLU A 24 -36.94 -4.70 24.69
N LEU A 25 -36.55 -5.22 25.87
CA LEU A 25 -35.26 -4.93 26.47
C LEU A 25 -34.11 -5.53 25.69
N SER A 26 -34.25 -6.74 25.17
CA SER A 26 -33.29 -7.36 24.29
C SER A 26 -33.06 -6.54 23.02
N ASP A 27 -34.12 -6.11 22.37
CA ASP A 27 -34.08 -5.27 21.17
C ASP A 27 -33.40 -3.91 21.47
N LEU A 28 -33.76 -3.30 22.59
CA LEU A 28 -33.15 -2.03 23.03
C LEU A 28 -31.64 -2.17 23.26
N MET A 29 -31.21 -3.27 23.86
CA MET A 29 -29.79 -3.51 24.18
C MET A 29 -28.97 -3.94 22.96
N THR A 30 -29.60 -4.49 21.93
CA THR A 30 -28.93 -4.96 20.71
C THR A 30 -28.96 -3.94 19.58
N ASN A 31 -29.85 -2.95 19.62
CA ASN A 31 -29.95 -1.89 18.63
C ASN A 31 -29.73 -0.49 19.23
N LEU A 32 -28.48 -0.18 19.50
CA LEU A 32 -28.08 1.13 20.02
C LEU A 32 -27.86 2.19 18.90
N GLY A 33 -28.64 2.11 17.84
CA GLY A 33 -28.61 3.01 16.70
C GLY A 33 -27.77 2.52 15.52
N GLY A 34 -26.79 1.67 15.75
CA GLY A 34 -25.89 1.16 14.70
C GLY A 34 -26.54 0.22 13.69
N HIS A 35 -27.70 -0.34 14.00
CA HIS A 35 -28.54 -1.14 13.09
C HIS A 35 -29.82 -0.42 12.65
N CYS A 36 -30.05 0.80 13.13
CA CYS A 36 -31.24 1.59 12.80
C CYS A 36 -30.98 2.42 11.54
N LEU A 37 -31.46 1.99 10.38
CA LEU A 37 -31.28 2.69 9.11
C LEU A 37 -31.72 4.17 9.14
N PRO A 38 -32.88 4.55 9.74
CA PRO A 38 -33.22 5.96 9.89
C PRO A 38 -32.20 6.77 10.67
N SER A 39 -31.66 6.23 11.77
CA SER A 39 -30.63 6.89 12.57
C SER A 39 -29.32 7.06 11.78
N ILE A 40 -28.91 6.04 11.06
CA ILE A 40 -27.72 6.06 10.20
C ILE A 40 -27.88 7.12 9.10
N LEU A 41 -29.00 7.09 8.37
CA LEU A 41 -29.26 8.06 7.30
C LEU A 41 -29.34 9.49 7.84
N ASN A 42 -29.97 9.71 8.99
CA ASN A 42 -30.01 11.02 9.62
C ASN A 42 -28.59 11.50 10.01
N ALA A 43 -27.74 10.62 10.54
CA ALA A 43 -26.37 10.95 10.87
C ALA A 43 -25.57 11.38 9.62
N PHE A 44 -25.67 10.63 8.52
CA PHE A 44 -25.02 11.00 7.25
C PHE A 44 -25.57 12.32 6.68
N ASN A 45 -26.89 12.49 6.69
CA ASN A 45 -27.54 13.68 6.15
C ASN A 45 -27.36 14.94 7.02
N SER A 46 -26.91 14.80 8.27
CA SER A 46 -26.60 15.92 9.14
C SER A 46 -25.24 16.58 8.89
N ILE A 47 -24.44 16.03 7.97
CA ILE A 47 -23.15 16.62 7.58
C ILE A 47 -23.43 17.82 6.68
N ASP A 48 -23.14 19.03 7.17
CA ASP A 48 -23.33 20.31 6.49
C ASP A 48 -22.01 21.07 6.23
N HIS A 49 -20.87 20.39 6.41
CA HIS A 49 -19.55 20.99 6.34
C HIS A 49 -18.52 20.06 5.65
N ASP A 50 -17.39 20.63 5.22
CA ASP A 50 -16.27 19.92 4.54
C ASP A 50 -15.14 19.54 5.52
N ARG A 51 -15.46 19.14 6.73
CA ARG A 51 -14.50 18.61 7.72
C ARG A 51 -14.59 17.09 7.75
N PRO A 52 -13.47 16.39 8.02
CA PRO A 52 -13.51 14.95 8.24
C PRO A 52 -14.51 14.57 9.35
N VAL A 53 -15.31 13.54 9.11
CA VAL A 53 -16.30 13.02 10.05
C VAL A 53 -16.04 11.55 10.30
N CYS A 54 -16.03 11.15 11.57
CA CYS A 54 -15.94 9.76 11.97
C CYS A 54 -17.25 9.35 12.66
N PHE A 55 -17.92 8.33 12.12
CA PHE A 55 -19.12 7.73 12.73
C PHE A 55 -18.72 6.49 13.53
N ILE A 56 -19.08 6.45 14.80
CA ILE A 56 -18.92 5.27 15.65
C ILE A 56 -20.30 4.62 15.77
N ALA A 57 -20.48 3.48 15.08
CA ALA A 57 -21.73 2.74 15.08
C ALA A 57 -21.66 1.59 16.09
N TYR A 58 -22.54 1.59 17.06
CA TYR A 58 -22.73 0.46 17.98
C TYR A 58 -23.48 -0.65 17.27
N THR A 59 -22.79 -1.73 16.93
CA THR A 59 -23.35 -2.87 16.21
C THR A 59 -23.11 -4.18 16.95
N VAL A 60 -23.95 -5.15 16.70
CA VAL A 60 -23.80 -6.52 17.18
C VAL A 60 -23.37 -7.40 16.01
N LYS A 61 -22.24 -8.07 16.12
CA LYS A 61 -21.76 -8.97 15.07
C LYS A 61 -22.75 -10.08 14.82
N GLY A 62 -23.13 -10.28 13.54
CA GLY A 62 -24.12 -11.26 13.13
C GLY A 62 -25.58 -10.86 13.50
N TRP A 63 -25.85 -9.56 13.70
CA TRP A 63 -27.19 -9.07 13.97
C TRP A 63 -28.20 -9.60 12.94
N GLY A 64 -29.35 -10.10 13.44
CA GLY A 64 -30.37 -10.75 12.60
C GLY A 64 -30.13 -12.23 12.32
N LEU A 65 -29.00 -12.80 12.78
CA LEU A 65 -28.71 -14.22 12.65
C LEU A 65 -28.84 -14.96 13.99
N PRO A 66 -29.06 -16.30 13.99
CA PRO A 66 -29.19 -17.09 15.23
C PRO A 66 -28.03 -17.00 16.21
N LEU A 67 -26.83 -16.70 15.72
CA LEU A 67 -25.62 -16.55 16.53
C LEU A 67 -25.27 -15.10 16.82
N ALA A 68 -26.19 -14.14 16.68
CA ALA A 68 -25.95 -12.74 16.93
C ALA A 68 -25.35 -12.51 18.34
N GLY A 69 -24.20 -11.84 18.40
CA GLY A 69 -23.50 -11.53 19.65
C GLY A 69 -22.90 -12.74 20.39
N HIS A 70 -23.07 -13.96 19.89
CA HIS A 70 -22.48 -15.14 20.51
C HIS A 70 -20.96 -15.20 20.26
N LYS A 71 -20.22 -15.79 21.23
CA LYS A 71 -18.76 -15.93 21.12
C LYS A 71 -18.30 -16.71 19.87
N ASP A 72 -19.11 -17.68 19.43
CA ASP A 72 -18.81 -18.53 18.27
C ASP A 72 -19.22 -17.88 16.93
N ASN A 73 -19.85 -16.72 16.95
CA ASN A 73 -20.30 -16.01 15.74
C ASN A 73 -19.20 -15.74 14.71
N HIS A 74 -17.93 -15.62 15.16
CA HIS A 74 -16.82 -15.33 14.25
C HIS A 74 -16.56 -16.46 13.24
N ALA A 75 -16.62 -17.70 13.65
CA ALA A 75 -16.28 -18.88 12.84
C ALA A 75 -17.35 -19.98 12.88
N GLY A 76 -18.39 -19.84 13.70
CA GLY A 76 -19.45 -20.82 13.83
C GLY A 76 -20.35 -20.83 12.59
N LEU A 77 -20.59 -22.02 12.05
CA LEU A 77 -21.56 -22.24 10.98
C LEU A 77 -22.91 -22.58 11.58
N MET A 78 -23.98 -22.09 10.97
CA MET A 78 -25.35 -22.50 11.31
C MET A 78 -25.57 -23.96 10.92
N ASN A 79 -26.17 -24.72 11.81
CA ASN A 79 -26.61 -26.07 11.49
C ASN A 79 -27.87 -26.06 10.61
N PRO A 80 -28.26 -27.22 10.01
CA PRO A 80 -29.43 -27.27 9.13
C PRO A 80 -30.73 -26.80 9.77
N ALA A 81 -30.92 -27.04 11.07
CA ALA A 81 -32.14 -26.62 11.79
C ALA A 81 -32.16 -25.07 11.93
N GLN A 82 -31.04 -24.46 12.30
CA GLN A 82 -30.89 -23.01 12.37
C GLN A 82 -31.11 -22.35 10.99
N MET A 83 -30.63 -22.98 9.92
CA MET A 83 -30.85 -22.51 8.55
C MET A 83 -32.31 -22.56 8.16
N ALA A 84 -33.02 -23.62 8.49
CA ALA A 84 -34.46 -23.75 8.22
C ALA A 84 -35.30 -22.74 9.03
N GLU A 85 -34.90 -22.47 10.27
CA GLU A 85 -35.51 -21.45 11.10
C GLU A 85 -35.30 -20.04 10.53
N LEU A 86 -34.06 -19.73 10.13
CA LEU A 86 -33.73 -18.48 9.48
C LEU A 86 -34.51 -18.30 8.17
N GLN A 87 -34.56 -19.34 7.32
CA GLN A 87 -35.34 -19.33 6.08
C GLN A 87 -36.81 -18.97 6.35
N THR A 88 -37.39 -19.59 7.38
CA THR A 88 -38.75 -19.33 7.78
C THR A 88 -38.96 -17.90 8.29
N SER A 89 -38.04 -17.41 9.13
CA SER A 89 -38.12 -16.06 9.71
C SER A 89 -37.96 -14.96 8.66
N MET A 90 -37.21 -15.24 7.59
CA MET A 90 -37.04 -14.37 6.45
C MET A 90 -38.13 -14.51 5.37
N ASN A 91 -39.12 -15.36 5.57
CA ASN A 91 -40.20 -15.65 4.61
C ASN A 91 -39.71 -16.16 3.25
N VAL A 92 -38.57 -16.83 3.21
CA VAL A 92 -37.96 -17.37 1.99
C VAL A 92 -38.58 -18.76 1.73
N ARG A 93 -39.24 -18.94 0.58
CA ARG A 93 -39.81 -20.22 0.18
C ARG A 93 -38.75 -21.24 -0.19
N SER A 94 -38.99 -22.50 0.18
CA SER A 94 -38.10 -23.59 -0.20
C SER A 94 -37.92 -23.71 -1.71
N GLY A 95 -36.70 -23.85 -2.19
CA GLY A 95 -36.35 -23.87 -3.60
C GLY A 95 -36.23 -22.48 -4.26
N ARG A 96 -36.41 -21.40 -3.48
CA ARG A 96 -36.32 -20.02 -3.96
C ARG A 96 -35.22 -19.22 -3.24
N GLU A 97 -34.32 -19.89 -2.57
CA GLU A 97 -33.26 -19.29 -1.72
C GLU A 97 -32.30 -18.38 -2.49
N TRP A 98 -32.24 -18.57 -3.81
CA TRP A 98 -31.36 -17.79 -4.71
C TRP A 98 -32.14 -16.76 -5.55
N ASP A 99 -33.48 -16.66 -5.35
CA ASP A 99 -34.25 -15.66 -6.06
C ASP A 99 -34.10 -14.29 -5.40
N TRP A 100 -33.79 -13.31 -6.22
CA TRP A 100 -33.65 -11.95 -5.77
C TRP A 100 -34.94 -11.43 -5.17
N PHE A 101 -34.87 -10.77 -4.04
CA PHE A 101 -35.99 -10.17 -3.32
C PHE A 101 -36.99 -11.15 -2.69
N GLU A 102 -36.76 -12.44 -2.79
CA GLU A 102 -37.61 -13.44 -2.12
C GLU A 102 -37.73 -13.14 -0.60
N GLY A 103 -38.91 -13.22 -0.04
CA GLY A 103 -39.17 -12.91 1.36
C GLY A 103 -39.33 -11.42 1.69
N LEU A 104 -39.09 -10.52 0.76
CA LEU A 104 -39.30 -9.09 0.97
C LEU A 104 -40.76 -8.68 0.70
N ALA A 105 -41.25 -7.68 1.45
CA ALA A 105 -42.62 -7.20 1.33
C ALA A 105 -42.88 -6.27 0.12
N GLN A 106 -41.79 -5.81 -0.54
CA GLN A 106 -41.92 -4.93 -1.71
C GLN A 106 -41.99 -5.72 -3.01
N PRO A 107 -42.71 -5.23 -4.04
CA PRO A 107 -42.71 -5.86 -5.37
C PRO A 107 -41.31 -5.94 -5.99
N ASP A 108 -41.00 -7.08 -6.60
CA ASP A 108 -39.69 -7.38 -7.21
C ASP A 108 -39.30 -6.37 -8.29
N ASP A 109 -40.27 -5.97 -9.13
CA ASP A 109 -40.05 -4.99 -10.21
C ASP A 109 -39.66 -3.60 -9.69
N LYS A 110 -40.27 -3.19 -8.57
CA LYS A 110 -39.95 -1.92 -7.92
C LYS A 110 -38.55 -1.92 -7.32
N LEU A 111 -38.21 -3.00 -6.62
CA LEU A 111 -36.84 -3.16 -6.04
C LEU A 111 -35.81 -3.27 -7.13
N GLN A 112 -36.05 -4.04 -8.18
CA GLN A 112 -35.16 -4.18 -9.33
C GLN A 112 -34.95 -2.83 -10.02
N SER A 113 -35.98 -2.07 -10.25
CA SER A 113 -35.92 -0.74 -10.88
C SER A 113 -35.11 0.23 -10.02
N TYR A 114 -35.37 0.24 -8.69
CA TYR A 114 -34.61 1.05 -7.74
C TYR A 114 -33.11 0.71 -7.77
N LEU A 115 -32.75 -0.57 -7.60
CA LEU A 115 -31.36 -1.01 -7.58
C LEU A 115 -30.63 -0.74 -8.90
N SER A 116 -31.35 -0.87 -10.03
CA SER A 116 -30.77 -0.56 -11.35
C SER A 116 -30.51 0.92 -11.56
N ALA A 117 -31.20 1.78 -10.83
CA ALA A 117 -31.07 3.24 -10.94
C ALA A 117 -29.99 3.82 -10.02
N VAL A 118 -29.49 3.06 -9.02
CA VAL A 118 -28.45 3.59 -8.12
C VAL A 118 -27.11 3.73 -8.86
N PRO A 119 -26.36 4.82 -8.65
CA PRO A 119 -25.16 5.14 -9.45
C PRO A 119 -24.11 4.02 -9.48
N PHE A 120 -23.87 3.34 -8.36
CA PHE A 120 -22.88 2.25 -8.30
C PHE A 120 -23.32 0.95 -8.99
N ASN A 121 -24.59 0.82 -9.40
CA ASN A 121 -25.12 -0.26 -10.23
C ASN A 121 -25.29 0.16 -11.69
N ALA A 122 -24.90 1.38 -12.05
CA ALA A 122 -24.95 1.83 -13.43
C ALA A 122 -24.23 0.84 -14.36
N LYS A 123 -24.83 0.57 -15.52
CA LYS A 123 -24.20 -0.25 -16.56
C LYS A 123 -22.95 0.49 -17.05
N GLY A 124 -21.79 -0.10 -16.85
CA GLY A 124 -20.51 0.48 -17.27
C GLY A 124 -19.35 -0.43 -16.89
N THR A 125 -18.18 -0.03 -17.29
CA THR A 125 -16.94 -0.73 -16.95
C THR A 125 -16.62 -0.46 -15.48
N ARG A 126 -16.62 -1.49 -14.65
CA ARG A 126 -16.24 -1.40 -13.23
C ARG A 126 -14.73 -1.39 -13.03
N ARG A 127 -14.00 -1.89 -13.99
CA ARG A 127 -12.55 -1.89 -14.04
C ARG A 127 -12.12 -1.28 -15.36
N HIS A 128 -11.14 -0.44 -15.30
CA HIS A 128 -10.54 0.21 -16.45
C HIS A 128 -9.22 -0.50 -16.79
N ASN A 129 -8.76 -0.28 -18.00
CA ASN A 129 -7.41 -0.62 -18.43
C ASN A 129 -6.76 0.67 -18.92
N ALA A 130 -6.03 1.35 -18.03
CA ALA A 130 -5.36 2.58 -18.37
C ALA A 130 -4.17 2.30 -19.30
N ALA A 131 -3.94 3.19 -20.26
CA ALA A 131 -2.80 3.10 -21.15
C ALA A 131 -1.47 3.04 -20.37
N THR A 132 -0.51 2.31 -20.93
CA THR A 132 0.86 2.30 -20.43
C THR A 132 1.56 3.63 -20.69
N VAL A 133 2.46 4.01 -19.81
CA VAL A 133 3.29 5.20 -19.90
C VAL A 133 4.69 4.79 -20.37
N PRO A 134 5.22 5.35 -21.48
CA PRO A 134 6.54 5.00 -21.97
C PRO A 134 7.64 5.30 -20.93
N VAL A 135 8.57 4.36 -20.76
CA VAL A 135 9.76 4.49 -19.92
C VAL A 135 10.99 4.67 -20.82
N GLU A 136 10.93 5.70 -21.67
CA GLU A 136 12.00 6.00 -22.61
C GLU A 136 13.04 6.94 -22.00
N ASN A 137 14.30 6.80 -22.41
CA ASN A 137 15.39 7.67 -22.00
C ASN A 137 15.54 7.79 -20.47
N PHE A 138 15.39 6.66 -19.77
CA PHE A 138 15.50 6.64 -18.31
C PHE A 138 16.87 7.17 -17.86
N PRO A 139 16.95 8.02 -16.80
CA PRO A 139 18.19 8.66 -16.39
C PRO A 139 19.29 7.64 -16.05
N VAL A 140 20.46 7.82 -16.66
CA VAL A 140 21.67 7.07 -16.33
C VAL A 140 22.54 7.94 -15.41
N ILE A 141 22.72 7.47 -14.19
CA ILE A 141 23.56 8.18 -13.21
C ILE A 141 24.93 7.52 -13.18
N SER A 142 25.97 8.34 -13.19
CA SER A 142 27.36 7.91 -13.11
C SER A 142 28.13 8.75 -12.10
N GLY A 143 29.18 8.19 -11.53
CA GLY A 143 30.06 8.83 -10.58
C GLY A 143 31.20 7.87 -10.19
N SER A 144 32.25 8.36 -9.49
CA SER A 144 33.31 7.50 -9.00
C SER A 144 32.93 6.81 -7.69
N ASP A 145 32.32 7.59 -6.79
CA ASP A 145 31.98 7.19 -5.45
C ASP A 145 30.56 7.69 -5.14
N MET A 146 29.66 6.79 -4.83
CA MET A 146 28.27 7.13 -4.60
C MET A 146 27.55 6.06 -3.80
N SER A 147 26.58 6.45 -2.97
CA SER A 147 25.64 5.52 -2.35
C SER A 147 24.42 5.27 -3.24
N THR A 148 23.76 4.14 -3.07
CA THR A 148 22.55 3.85 -3.84
C THR A 148 21.41 4.80 -3.45
N GLN A 149 21.34 5.29 -2.21
CA GLN A 149 20.38 6.34 -1.83
C GLN A 149 20.65 7.66 -2.56
N GLU A 150 21.92 8.06 -2.68
CA GLU A 150 22.28 9.26 -3.45
C GLU A 150 21.93 9.09 -4.93
N GLY A 151 22.23 7.91 -5.49
CA GLY A 151 21.84 7.54 -6.85
C GLY A 151 20.33 7.67 -7.09
N PHE A 152 19.52 7.14 -6.17
CA PHE A 152 18.07 7.28 -6.20
C PHE A 152 17.62 8.75 -6.25
N GLY A 153 18.15 9.58 -5.35
CA GLY A 153 17.82 11.01 -5.33
C GLY A 153 18.17 11.72 -6.64
N LYS A 154 19.33 11.36 -7.25
CA LYS A 154 19.75 11.90 -8.56
C LYS A 154 18.83 11.44 -9.69
N VAL A 155 18.45 10.16 -9.75
CA VAL A 155 17.48 9.65 -10.73
C VAL A 155 16.16 10.41 -10.61
N MET A 156 15.61 10.54 -9.40
CA MET A 156 14.36 11.27 -9.17
C MET A 156 14.48 12.74 -9.55
N LEU A 157 15.60 13.39 -9.26
CA LEU A 157 15.83 14.79 -9.66
C LEU A 157 15.88 14.95 -11.19
N GLU A 158 16.55 14.05 -11.91
CA GLU A 158 16.59 14.11 -13.38
C GLU A 158 15.21 13.85 -13.99
N LEU A 159 14.45 12.91 -13.47
CA LEU A 159 13.05 12.71 -13.84
C LEU A 159 12.21 13.97 -13.56
N ALA A 160 12.41 14.62 -12.38
CA ALA A 160 11.68 15.83 -12.03
C ALA A 160 11.94 17.01 -13.00
N LYS A 161 13.12 17.05 -13.60
CA LYS A 161 13.51 18.07 -14.60
C LYS A 161 12.96 17.78 -15.99
N SER A 162 12.61 16.54 -16.27
CA SER A 162 12.10 16.15 -17.59
C SER A 162 10.62 16.47 -17.73
N ASP A 163 10.20 16.74 -18.98
CA ASP A 163 8.79 16.88 -19.36
C ASP A 163 8.26 15.55 -19.93
N SER A 164 8.81 14.42 -19.48
CA SER A 164 8.41 13.10 -19.95
C SER A 164 7.05 12.69 -19.42
N ALA A 165 6.30 11.91 -20.19
CA ALA A 165 5.05 11.33 -19.76
C ALA A 165 5.22 10.49 -18.46
N LEU A 166 6.37 9.84 -18.29
CA LEU A 166 6.72 9.12 -17.07
C LEU A 166 6.74 10.06 -15.86
N ALA A 167 7.46 11.18 -15.95
CA ALA A 167 7.57 12.13 -14.84
C ALA A 167 6.24 12.77 -14.45
N GLU A 168 5.33 12.95 -15.40
CA GLU A 168 3.98 13.47 -15.13
C GLU A 168 3.08 12.48 -14.36
N ARG A 169 3.37 11.19 -14.43
CA ARG A 169 2.57 10.14 -13.78
C ARG A 169 3.18 9.63 -12.48
N ILE A 170 4.41 9.99 -12.15
CA ILE A 170 5.01 9.66 -10.86
C ILE A 170 4.40 10.55 -9.77
N VAL A 171 3.91 9.89 -8.72
CA VAL A 171 3.46 10.51 -7.47
C VAL A 171 4.31 9.96 -6.34
N THR A 172 4.93 10.83 -5.56
CA THR A 172 5.77 10.41 -4.46
C THR A 172 5.11 10.63 -3.10
N THR A 173 5.49 9.85 -2.11
CA THR A 173 4.99 10.00 -0.74
C THR A 173 6.02 9.54 0.28
N SER A 174 5.97 10.10 1.48
CA SER A 174 6.92 9.82 2.55
C SER A 174 6.30 10.07 3.93
N PRO A 175 6.63 9.26 4.95
CA PRO A 175 6.20 9.48 6.33
C PRO A 175 7.23 10.31 7.10
N ASP A 176 7.36 11.61 6.78
CA ASP A 176 8.26 12.59 7.42
C ASP A 176 9.78 12.29 7.24
N VAL A 177 10.13 11.56 6.17
CA VAL A 177 11.55 11.24 5.86
C VAL A 177 11.98 11.69 4.47
N THR A 178 11.23 12.58 3.84
CA THR A 178 11.44 13.07 2.47
C THR A 178 12.87 13.56 2.22
N VAL A 179 13.42 14.35 3.13
CA VAL A 179 14.79 14.92 2.99
C VAL A 179 15.84 13.85 3.21
N SER A 180 15.72 13.08 4.28
CA SER A 180 16.68 12.06 4.68
C SER A 180 16.71 10.84 3.76
N THR A 181 15.70 10.67 2.92
CA THR A 181 15.64 9.65 1.85
C THR A 181 15.98 10.20 0.46
N ASN A 182 16.54 11.41 0.41
CA ASN A 182 16.96 12.09 -0.84
C ASN A 182 15.85 12.41 -1.85
N LEU A 183 14.58 12.49 -1.42
CA LEU A 183 13.48 12.98 -2.27
C LEU A 183 13.40 14.51 -2.38
N GLY A 184 14.14 15.26 -1.58
CA GLY A 184 14.06 16.73 -1.55
C GLY A 184 14.22 17.40 -2.91
N GLY A 185 15.07 16.86 -3.79
CA GLY A 185 15.28 17.35 -5.15
C GLY A 185 14.01 17.21 -6.04
N TRP A 186 13.31 16.10 -5.92
CA TRP A 186 12.02 15.88 -6.58
C TRP A 186 10.98 16.87 -6.08
N VAL A 187 10.79 16.98 -4.77
CA VAL A 187 9.75 17.84 -4.16
C VAL A 187 9.99 19.32 -4.44
N ASN A 188 11.25 19.77 -4.44
CA ASN A 188 11.60 21.14 -4.84
C ASN A 188 11.18 21.50 -6.28
N ARG A 189 10.99 20.51 -7.14
CA ARG A 189 10.62 20.71 -8.57
C ARG A 189 9.16 20.40 -8.85
N ARG A 190 8.59 19.41 -8.17
CA ARG A 190 7.26 18.85 -8.44
C ARG A 190 6.22 19.20 -7.36
N SER A 191 6.62 19.96 -6.35
CA SER A 191 5.77 20.53 -5.30
C SER A 191 5.05 19.49 -4.41
N LEU A 192 4.62 19.95 -3.26
CA LEU A 192 3.70 19.24 -2.37
C LEU A 192 2.28 19.37 -2.88
N PHE A 193 1.54 18.28 -2.86
CA PHE A 193 0.12 18.31 -3.19
C PHE A 193 -0.70 18.95 -2.06
N ALA A 194 -1.53 19.92 -2.41
CA ALA A 194 -2.59 20.47 -1.57
C ALA A 194 -3.79 20.83 -2.43
N ARG A 195 -5.01 20.79 -1.88
CA ARG A 195 -6.23 21.15 -2.61
C ARG A 195 -6.24 22.61 -3.07
N ASP A 196 -5.64 23.47 -2.26
CA ASP A 196 -5.52 24.90 -2.52
C ASP A 196 -4.07 25.33 -2.37
N GLU A 197 -3.67 26.39 -3.04
CA GLU A 197 -2.37 27.01 -2.80
C GLU A 197 -2.30 27.54 -1.37
N MET A 198 -1.24 27.20 -0.67
CA MET A 198 -1.00 27.64 0.69
C MET A 198 0.17 28.62 0.76
N ALA A 199 0.04 29.65 1.59
CA ALA A 199 1.12 30.59 1.81
C ALA A 199 2.32 29.90 2.50
N ASP A 200 3.51 30.14 1.97
CA ASP A 200 4.76 29.72 2.61
C ASP A 200 5.24 30.80 3.59
N ILE A 201 4.77 30.73 4.83
CA ILE A 201 5.07 31.67 5.90
C ILE A 201 6.58 31.78 6.13
N PHE A 202 7.31 30.66 6.11
CA PHE A 202 8.76 30.67 6.33
C PHE A 202 9.52 31.38 5.22
N ARG A 203 9.04 31.28 3.98
CA ARG A 203 9.59 32.01 2.85
C ARG A 203 9.31 33.51 2.96
N ASP A 204 8.10 33.87 3.37
CA ASP A 204 7.69 35.28 3.58
C ASP A 204 8.50 35.91 4.72
N GLU A 205 8.79 35.16 5.77
CA GLU A 205 9.65 35.57 6.89
C GLU A 205 11.15 35.46 6.58
N LYS A 206 11.52 35.05 5.35
CA LYS A 206 12.91 34.90 4.89
C LYS A 206 13.74 33.92 5.74
N VAL A 207 13.10 32.91 6.30
CA VAL A 207 13.82 31.81 6.99
C VAL A 207 14.62 31.04 5.94
N ALA A 208 15.92 30.94 6.15
CA ALA A 208 16.80 30.22 5.22
C ALA A 208 16.51 28.70 5.27
N SER A 209 16.16 28.11 4.13
CA SER A 209 15.95 26.69 3.98
C SER A 209 16.44 26.19 2.62
N ALA A 210 17.03 25.01 2.59
CA ALA A 210 17.33 24.29 1.36
C ALA A 210 16.06 23.69 0.73
N GLN A 211 14.98 23.56 1.53
CA GLN A 211 13.70 23.06 1.09
C GLN A 211 12.87 24.21 0.51
N LYS A 212 12.58 24.12 -0.78
CA LYS A 212 11.77 25.12 -1.51
C LYS A 212 10.39 24.54 -1.82
N TRP A 213 9.81 23.86 -0.84
CA TRP A 213 8.53 23.20 -1.02
C TRP A 213 7.39 24.21 -1.13
N ILE A 214 6.57 23.99 -2.12
CA ILE A 214 5.38 24.80 -2.39
C ILE A 214 4.19 23.84 -2.33
N PHE A 215 3.11 24.26 -1.69
CA PHE A 215 1.83 23.57 -1.72
C PHE A 215 1.05 23.97 -2.95
N ASP A 216 0.73 23.03 -3.84
CA ASP A 216 0.12 23.29 -5.14
C ASP A 216 -0.88 22.16 -5.48
N PRO A 217 -2.07 22.45 -6.03
CA PRO A 217 -3.00 21.43 -6.50
C PRO A 217 -2.43 20.49 -7.58
N LYS A 218 -1.36 20.89 -8.26
CA LYS A 218 -0.62 20.06 -9.21
C LYS A 218 0.61 19.38 -8.60
N GLY A 219 0.82 19.54 -7.30
CA GLY A 219 1.94 18.93 -6.61
C GLY A 219 1.93 17.39 -6.74
N GLN A 220 3.11 16.82 -6.89
CA GLN A 220 3.28 15.37 -7.10
C GLN A 220 3.88 14.67 -5.88
N HIS A 221 3.94 15.33 -4.72
CA HIS A 221 4.37 14.72 -3.46
C HIS A 221 3.31 14.88 -2.37
N LEU A 222 2.98 13.76 -1.68
CA LEU A 222 2.10 13.74 -0.53
C LEU A 222 2.93 13.45 0.72
N GLU A 223 3.08 14.48 1.57
CA GLU A 223 3.75 14.35 2.86
C GLU A 223 2.75 13.86 3.91
N LEU A 224 3.05 12.76 4.59
CA LEU A 224 2.10 12.09 5.49
C LEU A 224 2.34 12.35 6.97
N GLY A 225 3.47 12.99 7.33
CA GLY A 225 3.96 12.94 8.70
C GLY A 225 4.36 11.51 9.10
N ILE A 226 4.68 11.27 10.38
CA ILE A 226 5.17 9.97 10.88
C ILE A 226 4.04 8.95 10.91
N ALA A 227 3.78 8.32 9.78
CA ALA A 227 2.63 7.42 9.57
C ALA A 227 2.89 6.34 8.51
N GLU A 228 3.71 5.35 8.80
CA GLU A 228 4.09 4.29 7.86
C GLU A 228 2.90 3.42 7.40
N MET A 229 1.89 3.23 8.26
CA MET A 229 0.65 2.56 7.87
C MET A 229 -0.06 3.34 6.76
N ASN A 230 -0.16 4.67 6.87
CA ASN A 230 -0.79 5.52 5.88
C ASN A 230 0.00 5.55 4.57
N LEU A 231 1.34 5.39 4.62
CA LEU A 231 2.17 5.25 3.44
C LEU A 231 1.67 4.10 2.55
N PHE A 232 1.52 2.90 3.12
CA PHE A 232 1.09 1.74 2.35
C PHE A 232 -0.38 1.79 1.94
N LEU A 233 -1.26 2.40 2.74
CA LEU A 233 -2.64 2.65 2.35
C LEU A 233 -2.71 3.58 1.12
N LEU A 234 -1.91 4.65 1.11
CA LEU A 234 -1.84 5.57 -0.02
C LEU A 234 -1.20 4.93 -1.25
N LEU A 235 -0.09 4.20 -1.08
CA LEU A 235 0.55 3.47 -2.18
C LEU A 235 -0.40 2.45 -2.81
N GLY A 236 -1.17 1.73 -1.98
CA GLY A 236 -2.20 0.81 -2.43
C GLY A 236 -3.29 1.51 -3.24
N ALA A 237 -3.85 2.60 -2.71
CA ALA A 237 -4.91 3.36 -3.37
C ALA A 237 -4.43 3.99 -4.69
N ALA A 238 -3.28 4.66 -4.69
CA ALA A 238 -2.70 5.27 -5.89
C ALA A 238 -2.28 4.22 -6.92
N GLY A 239 -1.73 3.09 -6.46
CA GLY A 239 -1.32 1.97 -7.31
C GLY A 239 -2.47 1.26 -8.01
N LEU A 240 -3.70 1.38 -7.51
CA LEU A 240 -4.92 0.85 -8.13
C LEU A 240 -5.60 1.84 -9.08
N SER A 241 -5.12 3.07 -9.22
CA SER A 241 -5.76 4.12 -10.00
C SER A 241 -6.00 3.72 -11.46
N HIS A 242 -5.07 2.98 -12.06
CA HIS A 242 -5.18 2.47 -13.42
C HIS A 242 -6.44 1.62 -13.66
N SER A 243 -6.81 0.83 -12.66
CA SER A 243 -7.95 -0.08 -12.71
C SER A 243 -9.24 0.56 -12.22
N LEU A 244 -9.18 1.43 -11.21
CA LEU A 244 -10.37 2.03 -10.60
C LEU A 244 -10.86 3.27 -11.36
N PHE A 245 -9.95 4.06 -11.91
CA PHE A 245 -10.27 5.36 -12.52
C PHE A 245 -9.88 5.46 -14.00
N GLY A 246 -9.18 4.47 -14.55
CA GLY A 246 -8.67 4.53 -15.92
C GLY A 246 -7.51 5.51 -16.13
N GLU A 247 -6.92 5.98 -15.05
CA GLU A 247 -5.76 6.89 -15.04
C GLU A 247 -4.59 6.22 -14.34
N ARG A 248 -3.48 6.07 -15.01
CA ARG A 248 -2.31 5.41 -14.44
C ARG A 248 -1.47 6.40 -13.65
N LEU A 249 -1.33 6.14 -12.36
CA LEU A 249 -0.30 6.72 -11.51
C LEU A 249 0.82 5.70 -11.29
N LEU A 250 2.03 6.21 -11.08
CA LEU A 250 3.22 5.43 -10.77
C LEU A 250 3.75 5.86 -9.40
N PRO A 251 3.13 5.38 -8.31
CA PRO A 251 3.47 5.83 -6.97
C PRO A 251 4.83 5.30 -6.52
N VAL A 252 5.63 6.20 -5.90
CA VAL A 252 6.91 5.91 -5.29
C VAL A 252 6.87 6.37 -3.83
N GLY A 253 6.97 5.43 -2.90
CA GLY A 253 7.02 5.71 -1.47
C GLY A 253 8.43 5.53 -0.91
N THR A 254 8.87 6.44 -0.04
CA THR A 254 10.15 6.26 0.68
C THR A 254 9.90 6.14 2.17
N LEU A 255 10.69 5.30 2.84
CA LEU A 255 10.68 5.15 4.28
C LEU A 255 12.03 4.62 4.77
N TYR A 256 12.28 4.71 6.07
CA TYR A 256 13.40 3.99 6.67
C TYR A 256 13.13 2.49 6.72
N ASP A 257 14.05 1.68 6.24
CA ASP A 257 13.90 0.24 6.09
C ASP A 257 13.35 -0.49 7.34
N PRO A 258 13.84 -0.24 8.59
CA PRO A 258 13.29 -0.94 9.76
C PRO A 258 11.81 -0.63 10.02
N PHE A 259 11.30 0.50 9.53
CA PHE A 259 9.94 0.93 9.81
C PHE A 259 8.90 0.38 8.85
N ILE A 260 9.32 -0.36 7.81
CA ILE A 260 8.38 -1.10 6.95
C ILE A 260 7.47 -2.01 7.77
N GLN A 261 7.97 -2.55 8.89
CA GLN A 261 7.21 -3.41 9.79
C GLN A 261 5.99 -2.72 10.42
N ARG A 262 6.00 -1.40 10.56
CA ARG A 262 4.88 -0.62 11.11
C ARG A 262 3.66 -0.58 10.20
N GLY A 263 3.87 -0.80 8.91
CA GLY A 263 2.82 -0.78 7.90
C GLY A 263 2.63 -2.12 7.18
N LEU A 264 3.19 -3.21 7.71
CA LEU A 264 3.25 -4.51 7.03
C LEU A 264 1.86 -5.05 6.66
N ASP A 265 0.86 -4.87 7.51
CA ASP A 265 -0.51 -5.30 7.22
C ASP A 265 -1.07 -4.58 5.97
N ALA A 266 -0.92 -3.27 5.91
CA ALA A 266 -1.35 -2.49 4.75
C ALA A 266 -0.54 -2.81 3.48
N LEU A 267 0.77 -3.08 3.60
CA LEU A 267 1.61 -3.54 2.49
C LEU A 267 1.10 -4.87 1.93
N ASN A 268 0.84 -5.85 2.82
CA ASN A 268 0.31 -7.15 2.41
C ASN A 268 -1.01 -7.02 1.65
N TYR A 269 -1.92 -6.18 2.15
CA TYR A 269 -3.20 -5.92 1.49
C TYR A 269 -3.03 -5.19 0.15
N ALA A 270 -2.13 -4.23 0.06
CA ALA A 270 -1.86 -3.54 -1.20
C ALA A 270 -1.34 -4.51 -2.27
N CYS A 271 -0.42 -5.41 -1.92
CA CYS A 271 0.06 -6.46 -2.82
C CYS A 271 -1.04 -7.46 -3.18
N TYR A 272 -1.84 -7.89 -2.20
CA TYR A 272 -2.97 -8.80 -2.41
C TYR A 272 -4.03 -8.24 -3.38
N GLN A 273 -4.25 -6.93 -3.34
CA GLN A 273 -5.17 -6.22 -4.24
C GLN A 273 -4.55 -5.94 -5.62
N ASP A 274 -3.32 -6.35 -5.84
CA ASP A 274 -2.56 -6.11 -7.08
C ASP A 274 -2.30 -4.61 -7.34
N ALA A 275 -2.09 -3.84 -6.29
CA ALA A 275 -1.66 -2.46 -6.41
C ALA A 275 -0.25 -2.39 -7.01
N ARG A 276 0.03 -1.31 -7.75
CA ARG A 276 1.26 -1.12 -8.53
C ARG A 276 2.04 0.07 -8.01
N PHE A 277 3.10 -0.16 -7.24
CA PHE A 277 3.90 0.89 -6.63
C PHE A 277 5.38 0.46 -6.48
N MET A 278 6.22 1.44 -6.28
CA MET A 278 7.62 1.25 -5.88
C MET A 278 7.79 1.75 -4.46
N VAL A 279 8.26 0.90 -3.55
CA VAL A 279 8.66 1.30 -2.20
C VAL A 279 10.18 1.27 -2.08
N VAL A 280 10.75 2.37 -1.62
CA VAL A 280 12.19 2.58 -1.46
C VAL A 280 12.51 2.68 0.01
N ALA A 281 13.07 1.62 0.57
CA ALA A 281 13.46 1.55 1.96
C ALA A 281 14.93 1.97 2.12
N THR A 282 15.12 3.15 2.68
CA THR A 282 16.46 3.77 2.80
C THR A 282 16.53 4.75 3.96
N PRO A 283 17.59 4.74 4.74
CA PRO A 283 18.71 3.78 4.71
C PRO A 283 18.30 2.37 5.12
N SER A 284 18.95 1.36 4.55
CA SER A 284 18.69 -0.06 4.82
C SER A 284 19.80 -0.73 5.62
N GLY A 285 19.48 -1.86 6.23
CA GLY A 285 20.43 -2.71 6.94
C GLY A 285 21.11 -1.98 8.10
N VAL A 286 22.44 -2.08 8.17
CA VAL A 286 23.28 -1.51 9.24
C VAL A 286 23.77 -0.09 8.95
N THR A 287 23.39 0.51 7.84
CA THR A 287 23.91 1.83 7.43
C THR A 287 23.37 3.00 8.26
N LEU A 288 22.33 2.75 9.08
CA LEU A 288 21.85 3.66 10.12
C LEU A 288 22.47 3.40 11.51
N ALA A 289 23.57 2.69 11.60
CA ALA A 289 24.23 2.40 12.87
C ALA A 289 24.47 3.65 13.76
N PRO A 290 24.83 4.83 13.21
CA PRO A 290 24.96 6.05 14.03
C PRO A 290 23.69 6.51 14.74
N GLU A 291 22.50 6.14 14.24
CA GLU A 291 21.21 6.46 14.86
C GLU A 291 20.76 5.43 15.91
N GLY A 292 21.52 4.36 16.10
CA GLY A 292 21.30 3.34 17.12
C GLY A 292 20.52 2.13 16.62
N GLY A 293 20.42 1.10 17.48
CA GLY A 293 19.90 -0.22 17.14
C GLY A 293 18.44 -0.23 16.67
N ALA A 294 17.62 0.72 17.12
CA ALA A 294 16.21 0.82 16.71
C ALA A 294 16.03 1.20 15.21
N HIS A 295 17.09 1.72 14.58
CA HIS A 295 17.11 2.12 13.18
C HIS A 295 17.86 1.12 12.29
N GLN A 296 18.23 -0.03 12.83
CA GLN A 296 18.91 -1.09 12.07
C GLN A 296 17.93 -2.22 11.74
N SER A 297 18.10 -2.83 10.58
CA SER A 297 17.27 -3.95 10.15
C SER A 297 18.14 -5.03 9.49
N ILE A 298 17.95 -6.26 9.93
CA ILE A 298 18.60 -7.46 9.36
C ILE A 298 17.58 -8.43 8.77
N GLY A 299 16.34 -8.36 9.21
CA GLY A 299 15.26 -9.26 8.80
C GLY A 299 14.37 -8.72 7.67
N THR A 300 14.47 -7.46 7.30
CA THR A 300 13.60 -6.82 6.29
C THR A 300 13.75 -7.38 4.87
N PRO A 301 14.91 -7.96 4.43
CA PRO A 301 14.96 -8.66 3.15
C PRO A 301 13.93 -9.77 3.02
N LEU A 302 13.61 -10.45 4.13
CA LEU A 302 12.62 -11.54 4.16
C LEU A 302 11.20 -11.05 3.81
N ILE A 303 10.89 -9.79 4.07
CA ILE A 303 9.59 -9.18 3.71
C ILE A 303 9.43 -9.22 2.18
N GLY A 304 10.42 -8.72 1.44
CA GLY A 304 10.40 -8.75 -0.02
C GLY A 304 10.36 -10.18 -0.60
N MET A 305 11.11 -11.10 0.02
CA MET A 305 11.18 -12.50 -0.44
C MET A 305 9.89 -13.29 -0.17
N SER A 306 9.13 -12.92 0.86
CA SER A 306 7.92 -13.65 1.28
C SER A 306 6.62 -13.06 0.71
N GLN A 307 6.67 -11.84 0.18
CA GLN A 307 5.49 -11.14 -0.28
C GLN A 307 5.24 -11.37 -1.77
N ASP A 308 4.15 -12.07 -2.07
CA ASP A 308 3.72 -12.27 -3.45
C ASP A 308 3.35 -10.91 -4.12
N GLY A 309 3.74 -10.75 -5.39
CA GLY A 309 3.51 -9.53 -6.14
C GLY A 309 4.48 -8.39 -5.82
N LEU A 310 5.55 -8.64 -5.08
CA LEU A 310 6.55 -7.65 -4.69
C LEU A 310 7.95 -8.09 -5.14
N ALA A 311 8.44 -7.55 -6.26
CA ALA A 311 9.80 -7.78 -6.72
C ALA A 311 10.80 -7.02 -5.83
N SER A 312 11.72 -7.73 -5.19
CA SER A 312 12.60 -7.17 -4.16
C SER A 312 14.06 -7.16 -4.62
N PHE A 313 14.72 -5.99 -4.48
CA PHE A 313 16.10 -5.80 -4.88
C PHE A 313 16.90 -5.02 -3.83
N GLU A 314 18.18 -5.36 -3.72
CA GLU A 314 19.16 -4.65 -2.89
C GLU A 314 20.43 -4.41 -3.71
N PRO A 315 20.43 -3.41 -4.62
CA PRO A 315 21.57 -3.12 -5.47
C PRO A 315 22.78 -2.63 -4.66
N ALA A 316 23.96 -3.07 -5.05
CA ALA A 316 25.22 -2.57 -4.50
C ALA A 316 25.66 -1.26 -5.16
N PHE A 317 25.44 -1.11 -6.46
CA PHE A 317 25.95 -0.02 -7.27
C PHE A 317 24.82 0.78 -7.93
N VAL A 318 25.14 2.03 -8.30
CA VAL A 318 24.16 2.98 -8.82
C VAL A 318 23.72 2.64 -10.26
N ASP A 319 24.61 2.02 -11.04
CA ASP A 319 24.28 1.55 -12.39
C ASP A 319 23.23 0.42 -12.36
N GLU A 320 23.32 -0.50 -11.38
CA GLU A 320 22.29 -1.51 -11.12
C GLU A 320 20.95 -0.86 -10.73
N LEU A 321 21.01 0.09 -9.80
CA LEU A 321 19.83 0.82 -9.36
C LEU A 321 19.11 1.48 -10.53
N GLY A 322 19.84 2.12 -11.44
CA GLY A 322 19.26 2.74 -12.64
C GLY A 322 18.53 1.72 -13.53
N VAL A 323 19.12 0.55 -13.74
CA VAL A 323 18.50 -0.56 -14.48
C VAL A 323 17.23 -1.04 -13.80
N ILE A 324 17.30 -1.31 -12.49
CA ILE A 324 16.18 -1.83 -11.71
C ILE A 324 15.03 -0.81 -11.64
N MET A 325 15.31 0.47 -11.45
CA MET A 325 14.26 1.50 -11.42
C MET A 325 13.55 1.65 -12.77
N GLY A 326 14.31 1.69 -13.87
CA GLY A 326 13.73 1.76 -15.22
C GLY A 326 12.82 0.55 -15.50
N TRP A 327 13.36 -0.64 -15.28
CA TRP A 327 12.58 -1.88 -15.38
C TRP A 327 11.38 -1.89 -14.42
N GLY A 328 11.55 -1.39 -13.20
CA GLY A 328 10.49 -1.34 -12.19
C GLY A 328 9.28 -0.52 -12.65
N PHE A 329 9.51 0.63 -13.28
CA PHE A 329 8.41 1.41 -13.86
C PHE A 329 7.72 0.70 -15.03
N GLU A 330 8.43 -0.10 -15.81
CA GLU A 330 7.81 -0.97 -16.83
C GLU A 330 7.04 -2.13 -16.19
N TYR A 331 7.65 -2.80 -15.21
CA TYR A 331 7.09 -3.93 -14.49
C TYR A 331 5.77 -3.59 -13.78
N MET A 332 5.69 -2.43 -13.15
CA MET A 332 4.46 -1.93 -12.51
C MET A 332 3.30 -1.72 -13.49
N GLN A 333 3.55 -1.70 -14.78
CA GLN A 333 2.55 -1.43 -15.81
C GLN A 333 2.14 -2.66 -16.61
N ARG A 334 2.73 -3.81 -16.33
CA ARG A 334 2.38 -5.07 -17.01
C ARG A 334 0.99 -5.53 -16.56
N ASP A 335 0.20 -6.03 -17.48
CA ASP A 335 -1.18 -6.49 -17.28
C ASP A 335 -1.49 -7.77 -18.10
N GLY A 336 -0.46 -8.55 -18.41
CA GLY A 336 -0.58 -9.82 -19.11
C GLY A 336 -1.42 -10.85 -18.36
N ALA A 337 -1.92 -11.83 -19.08
CA ALA A 337 -2.73 -12.93 -18.54
C ALA A 337 -1.88 -14.18 -18.27
N GLY A 338 -0.77 -14.01 -17.54
CA GLY A 338 0.13 -15.11 -17.23
C GLY A 338 -0.57 -16.26 -16.50
N ASP A 339 -0.14 -17.50 -16.75
CA ASP A 339 -0.60 -18.65 -15.97
C ASP A 339 -0.03 -18.56 -14.55
N PRO A 340 -0.88 -18.48 -13.52
CA PRO A 340 -0.41 -18.50 -12.13
C PRO A 340 0.44 -19.71 -11.77
N GLY A 341 0.29 -20.81 -12.48
CA GLY A 341 1.07 -22.04 -12.29
C GLY A 341 2.49 -21.99 -12.88
N GLU A 342 2.75 -21.07 -13.79
CA GLU A 342 4.05 -20.86 -14.44
C GLU A 342 4.80 -19.62 -13.94
N GLN A 343 4.25 -18.93 -12.94
CA GLN A 343 4.85 -17.71 -12.43
C GLN A 343 6.23 -17.97 -11.82
N THR A 344 7.19 -17.22 -12.32
CA THR A 344 8.45 -17.00 -11.65
C THR A 344 8.25 -16.05 -10.46
N TRP A 345 9.27 -15.90 -9.60
CA TRP A 345 9.23 -14.95 -8.50
C TRP A 345 9.00 -13.48 -8.97
N LEU A 346 9.27 -13.17 -10.24
CA LEU A 346 9.10 -11.83 -10.82
C LEU A 346 7.73 -11.58 -11.45
N ARG A 347 6.84 -12.54 -11.55
CA ARG A 347 5.56 -12.37 -12.27
C ARG A 347 5.73 -11.65 -13.63
N ASP A 348 6.57 -12.18 -14.50
CA ASP A 348 7.05 -11.52 -15.72
C ASP A 348 5.96 -10.97 -16.63
N GLU A 349 4.84 -11.65 -16.77
CA GLU A 349 3.74 -11.21 -17.65
C GLU A 349 2.76 -10.26 -16.94
N THR A 350 2.39 -10.57 -15.70
CA THR A 350 1.36 -9.83 -14.98
C THR A 350 1.90 -8.61 -14.23
N GLY A 351 3.20 -8.56 -13.98
CA GLY A 351 3.84 -7.49 -13.21
C GLY A 351 3.46 -7.49 -11.74
N GLY A 352 3.84 -6.44 -11.05
CA GLY A 352 3.61 -6.26 -9.62
C GLY A 352 4.16 -4.95 -9.10
N SER A 353 4.37 -4.87 -7.80
CA SER A 353 5.06 -3.79 -7.11
C SER A 353 6.55 -4.08 -6.96
N VAL A 354 7.34 -3.05 -6.64
CA VAL A 354 8.80 -3.14 -6.49
C VAL A 354 9.22 -2.67 -5.11
N TYR A 355 10.10 -3.41 -4.47
CA TYR A 355 10.73 -3.06 -3.20
C TYR A 355 12.24 -2.91 -3.37
N LEU A 356 12.74 -1.70 -3.16
CA LEU A 356 14.15 -1.36 -3.23
C LEU A 356 14.69 -1.13 -1.82
N ARG A 357 15.75 -1.83 -1.45
CA ARG A 357 16.52 -1.57 -0.23
C ARG A 357 17.81 -0.87 -0.61
N LEU A 358 17.96 0.39 -0.17
CA LEU A 358 19.08 1.25 -0.55
C LEU A 358 19.92 1.65 0.67
N SER A 359 21.18 1.95 0.43
CA SER A 359 22.18 2.25 1.44
C SER A 359 22.65 3.70 1.35
N THR A 360 23.01 4.28 2.49
CA THR A 360 23.73 5.57 2.59
C THR A 360 25.24 5.42 2.52
N ARG A 361 25.78 4.19 2.57
CA ARG A 361 27.21 3.95 2.45
C ARG A 361 27.67 4.25 1.02
N THR A 362 28.63 5.13 0.89
CA THR A 362 29.31 5.43 -0.38
C THR A 362 30.20 4.27 -0.78
N LEU A 363 30.05 3.78 -2.00
CA LEU A 363 30.90 2.74 -2.60
C LEU A 363 31.56 3.26 -3.85
N GLU A 364 32.80 2.80 -4.13
CA GLU A 364 33.45 2.99 -5.42
C GLU A 364 32.58 2.28 -6.50
N GLN A 365 32.26 3.01 -7.57
CA GLN A 365 31.40 2.50 -8.62
C GLN A 365 32.19 1.73 -9.68
N PRO A 366 31.73 0.57 -10.14
CA PRO A 366 32.43 -0.21 -11.14
C PRO A 366 32.48 0.52 -12.48
N LYS A 367 33.65 0.50 -13.13
CA LYS A 367 33.80 0.99 -14.49
C LYS A 367 33.51 -0.14 -15.46
N ARG A 368 32.25 -0.26 -15.87
CA ARG A 368 31.78 -1.32 -16.79
C ARG A 368 30.78 -0.76 -17.79
N GLU A 369 30.63 -1.44 -18.89
CA GLU A 369 29.58 -1.18 -19.86
C GLU A 369 28.31 -1.94 -19.43
N MET A 370 27.18 -1.29 -19.47
CA MET A 370 25.89 -1.88 -19.18
C MET A 370 25.35 -2.55 -20.45
N THR A 371 25.81 -3.79 -20.70
CA THR A 371 25.37 -4.58 -21.84
C THR A 371 23.94 -5.10 -21.66
N PRO A 372 23.23 -5.48 -22.74
CA PRO A 372 21.90 -6.11 -22.62
C PRO A 372 21.90 -7.34 -21.71
N GLU A 373 22.92 -8.19 -21.79
CA GLU A 373 23.05 -9.39 -20.98
C GLU A 373 23.22 -9.05 -19.49
N LEU A 374 24.04 -8.04 -19.17
CA LEU A 374 24.22 -7.60 -17.79
C LEU A 374 22.92 -6.99 -17.22
N ARG A 375 22.15 -6.27 -18.04
CA ARG A 375 20.84 -5.76 -17.65
C ARG A 375 19.89 -6.89 -17.29
N GLU A 376 19.82 -7.92 -18.14
CA GLU A 376 18.99 -9.10 -17.92
C GLU A 376 19.41 -9.84 -16.65
N ASP A 377 20.71 -10.08 -16.46
CA ASP A 377 21.26 -10.73 -15.26
C ASP A 377 20.93 -9.94 -13.98
N ILE A 378 21.02 -8.60 -14.00
CA ILE A 378 20.65 -7.73 -12.86
C ILE A 378 19.19 -7.90 -12.51
N ILE A 379 18.30 -7.90 -13.50
CA ILE A 379 16.86 -8.06 -13.28
C ILE A 379 16.51 -9.48 -12.82
N ASN A 380 17.21 -10.49 -13.33
CA ASN A 380 17.07 -11.87 -12.88
C ASN A 380 17.66 -12.13 -11.49
N GLY A 381 18.26 -11.12 -10.87
CA GLY A 381 18.65 -11.10 -9.46
C GLY A 381 20.08 -11.55 -9.18
N ALA A 382 20.88 -11.94 -10.16
CA ALA A 382 22.28 -12.28 -9.95
C ALA A 382 23.12 -12.12 -11.22
N TYR A 383 24.32 -11.58 -11.07
CA TYR A 383 25.30 -11.50 -12.16
C TYR A 383 26.71 -11.75 -11.65
N TRP A 384 27.62 -12.09 -12.55
CA TRP A 384 29.03 -12.21 -12.24
C TRP A 384 29.71 -10.83 -12.21
N LEU A 385 29.99 -10.29 -11.04
CA LEU A 385 30.87 -9.11 -10.91
C LEU A 385 32.30 -9.46 -11.41
N ARG A 386 32.75 -10.67 -11.08
CA ARG A 386 34.01 -11.27 -11.56
C ARG A 386 33.75 -12.72 -11.91
N ARG A 387 33.95 -13.08 -13.18
CA ARG A 387 33.76 -14.48 -13.62
C ARG A 387 34.84 -15.39 -12.99
N PRO A 388 34.46 -16.63 -12.62
CA PRO A 388 35.41 -17.58 -12.05
C PRO A 388 36.46 -17.97 -13.06
N GLY A 389 37.67 -18.18 -12.57
CA GLY A 389 38.74 -18.82 -13.35
C GLY A 389 38.49 -20.32 -13.51
N PRO A 390 39.31 -21.01 -14.35
CA PRO A 390 39.11 -22.45 -14.63
C PRO A 390 39.38 -23.34 -13.39
N ASN A 391 40.05 -22.84 -12.36
CA ASN A 391 40.37 -23.58 -11.13
C ASN A 391 39.65 -23.01 -9.91
N ALA A 392 38.52 -22.30 -10.11
CA ALA A 392 37.76 -21.72 -8.99
C ALA A 392 37.16 -22.85 -8.15
N GLU A 393 37.44 -22.87 -6.83
CA GLU A 393 36.94 -23.85 -5.87
C GLU A 393 35.77 -23.31 -5.03
N ALA A 394 35.54 -22.01 -5.03
CA ALA A 394 34.48 -21.37 -4.25
C ALA A 394 33.89 -20.18 -4.98
N ILE A 395 32.65 -19.85 -4.62
CA ILE A 395 31.92 -18.65 -5.07
C ILE A 395 31.58 -17.84 -3.83
N VAL A 396 31.89 -16.55 -3.87
CA VAL A 396 31.42 -15.58 -2.87
C VAL A 396 30.28 -14.79 -3.47
N ALA A 397 29.10 -14.94 -2.91
CA ALA A 397 27.91 -14.17 -3.28
C ALA A 397 27.68 -13.07 -2.24
N PHE A 398 27.26 -11.90 -2.69
CA PHE A 398 26.91 -10.78 -1.82
C PHE A 398 25.73 -9.99 -2.40
N THR A 399 25.13 -9.15 -1.57
CA THR A 399 24.11 -8.19 -1.98
C THR A 399 24.34 -6.85 -1.27
N GLY A 400 24.00 -5.77 -1.94
CA GLY A 400 23.97 -4.43 -1.35
C GLY A 400 25.34 -3.96 -0.81
N VAL A 401 25.30 -3.34 0.33
CA VAL A 401 26.36 -2.53 0.94
C VAL A 401 27.63 -3.26 1.33
N VAL A 402 27.62 -4.59 1.39
CA VAL A 402 28.76 -5.43 1.77
C VAL A 402 29.67 -5.82 0.59
N ALA A 403 29.44 -5.24 -0.58
CA ALA A 403 30.24 -5.48 -1.77
C ALA A 403 31.75 -5.30 -1.53
N PRO A 404 32.24 -4.22 -0.87
CA PRO A 404 33.67 -4.04 -0.63
C PRO A 404 34.31 -5.17 0.19
N GLU A 405 33.61 -5.60 1.25
CA GLU A 405 34.08 -6.69 2.12
C GLU A 405 34.11 -8.03 1.38
N ALA A 406 33.15 -8.29 0.52
CA ALA A 406 33.14 -9.51 -0.31
C ALA A 406 34.28 -9.51 -1.34
N ILE A 407 34.54 -8.37 -1.97
CA ILE A 407 35.66 -8.19 -2.92
C ILE A 407 37.00 -8.38 -2.22
N GLU A 408 37.19 -7.77 -1.04
CA GLU A 408 38.39 -7.91 -0.23
C GLU A 408 38.59 -9.35 0.23
N ALA A 409 37.53 -10.02 0.70
CA ALA A 409 37.63 -11.42 1.13
C ALA A 409 38.10 -12.36 0.03
N VAL A 410 37.67 -12.16 -1.21
CA VAL A 410 38.18 -12.92 -2.36
C VAL A 410 39.68 -12.66 -2.60
N GLY A 411 40.15 -11.41 -2.44
CA GLY A 411 41.55 -11.07 -2.51
C GLY A 411 42.40 -11.71 -1.41
N MET A 412 41.87 -11.77 -0.17
CA MET A 412 42.55 -12.38 0.99
C MET A 412 42.62 -13.91 0.90
N ALA A 413 41.61 -14.58 0.34
CA ALA A 413 41.61 -16.03 0.16
C ALA A 413 42.71 -16.52 -0.81
N GLY A 414 43.45 -15.60 -1.39
CA GLY A 414 44.49 -15.91 -2.35
C GLY A 414 43.91 -16.45 -3.64
N THR A 415 43.93 -15.64 -4.66
CA THR A 415 43.80 -16.24 -6.02
C THR A 415 45.05 -17.03 -6.27
N PRO A 416 44.93 -18.35 -6.54
CA PRO A 416 46.06 -19.13 -6.96
C PRO A 416 46.73 -18.53 -8.20
#